data_e4f09167a74f4ceab017ace8729ca316
#
_entry.id   e4f09167a74f4ceab017ace8729ca316
#
_cell.length_a   1.000
_cell.length_b   1.000
_cell.length_c   1.000
_cell.angle_alpha   90.00
_cell.angle_beta   90.00
_cell.angle_gamma   90.00
#
_symmetry.space_group_name_H-M   'P 1'
#
loop_
_entity.id
_entity.type
_entity.pdbx_description
1 polymer ?
#
loop_
_entity_poly.entity_id
_entity_poly.type
_entity_poly.pdbx_seq_one_letter_code
_entity_poly.pdbx_strand_id
1 'polypeptide(L)'
;MAAKGRIEIQCPHCGNLQLEPELAQSTNCRKCGGYILLEKGRQSTAPHGAHFYPSAFQKVEFVRARVEIQCPHCGNLQLEAESAKSTYCRKCSSYIQLEKSRKPAALHEPQSRAIGVFQNLPGLFGVQRTFVARCFECAGEREVPKSAKSTLCPKCGAYIDLQDYQISSIYTRSIRTGGRLIVTNKGDLIGRRTLCGSAEIQGSVRGNLICTGAVRIRLKGKLSASIEAKAVYIEKKCLAEIVHPIRAELVEIEGAISGQIIATRKVVIHKTGRLTGTVSALGFSVEKGGYFSGELSIGKVA
;
A
#
# COMPACT_ATOMS: atom_id res chain seq x y z
N MET A 1 -16.65 21.29 -35.60
CA MET A 1 -16.39 20.68 -34.29
C MET A 1 -17.62 19.91 -33.89
N ALA A 2 -17.63 18.58 -33.99
CA ALA A 2 -18.79 17.76 -33.68
C ALA A 2 -19.02 17.76 -32.14
N ALA A 3 -20.23 18.10 -31.71
CA ALA A 3 -20.66 18.03 -30.33
C ALA A 3 -20.59 16.56 -29.89
N LYS A 4 -19.76 16.24 -28.90
CA LYS A 4 -19.67 14.91 -28.32
C LYS A 4 -20.96 14.61 -27.58
N GLY A 5 -21.78 13.68 -28.07
CA GLY A 5 -23.01 13.22 -27.45
C GLY A 5 -22.76 12.72 -26.03
N ARG A 6 -23.66 13.08 -25.11
CA ARG A 6 -23.72 12.53 -23.75
C ARG A 6 -25.00 11.73 -23.64
N ILE A 7 -24.95 10.60 -22.99
CA ILE A 7 -26.08 9.73 -22.70
C ILE A 7 -26.40 9.80 -21.19
N GLU A 8 -27.66 9.80 -20.85
CA GLU A 8 -28.11 9.68 -19.48
C GLU A 8 -28.23 8.21 -19.11
N ILE A 9 -27.66 7.84 -18.00
CA ILE A 9 -27.66 6.46 -17.49
C ILE A 9 -28.16 6.42 -16.07
N GLN A 10 -28.89 5.37 -15.72
CA GLN A 10 -29.37 5.13 -14.37
C GLN A 10 -28.51 4.06 -13.68
N CYS A 11 -28.05 4.35 -12.47
CA CYS A 11 -27.27 3.40 -11.69
C CYS A 11 -28.16 2.23 -11.23
N PRO A 12 -27.82 0.96 -11.55
CA PRO A 12 -28.58 -0.20 -11.13
C PRO A 12 -28.52 -0.48 -9.62
N HIS A 13 -27.55 0.13 -8.92
CA HIS A 13 -27.36 -0.09 -7.49
C HIS A 13 -28.13 0.90 -6.60
N CYS A 14 -28.30 2.15 -7.04
CA CYS A 14 -28.91 3.19 -6.20
C CYS A 14 -29.93 4.08 -6.93
N GLY A 15 -30.24 3.79 -8.21
CA GLY A 15 -31.19 4.55 -9.01
C GLY A 15 -30.74 5.96 -9.42
N ASN A 16 -29.51 6.39 -9.10
CA ASN A 16 -29.02 7.72 -9.43
C ASN A 16 -28.84 7.89 -10.94
N LEU A 17 -29.34 9.01 -11.49
CA LEU A 17 -29.16 9.39 -12.89
C LEU A 17 -27.87 10.21 -13.04
N GLN A 18 -27.07 9.90 -14.08
CA GLN A 18 -25.86 10.65 -14.40
C GLN A 18 -25.60 10.69 -15.91
N LEU A 19 -24.92 11.74 -16.37
CA LEU A 19 -24.58 11.93 -17.78
C LEU A 19 -23.17 11.41 -18.05
N GLU A 20 -23.02 10.52 -19.01
CA GLU A 20 -21.76 9.93 -19.44
C GLU A 20 -21.51 10.13 -20.94
N PRO A 21 -20.24 10.11 -21.39
CA PRO A 21 -19.93 10.17 -22.82
C PRO A 21 -20.54 8.98 -23.57
N GLU A 22 -21.12 9.21 -24.74
CA GLU A 22 -21.74 8.16 -25.58
C GLU A 22 -20.78 7.01 -25.94
N LEU A 23 -19.49 7.25 -25.96
CA LEU A 23 -18.43 6.27 -26.25
C LEU A 23 -17.89 5.56 -25.00
N ALA A 24 -18.40 5.87 -23.81
CA ALA A 24 -17.97 5.20 -22.61
C ALA A 24 -18.42 3.74 -22.63
N GLN A 25 -17.53 2.82 -22.29
CA GLN A 25 -17.84 1.38 -22.16
C GLN A 25 -18.23 1.01 -20.73
N SER A 26 -17.81 1.79 -19.77
CA SER A 26 -18.14 1.63 -18.35
C SER A 26 -17.93 2.93 -17.59
N THR A 27 -18.59 3.05 -16.44
CA THR A 27 -18.43 4.17 -15.52
C THR A 27 -18.69 3.74 -14.08
N ASN A 28 -18.37 4.60 -13.13
CA ASN A 28 -18.75 4.42 -11.73
C ASN A 28 -19.84 5.41 -11.35
N CYS A 29 -20.83 4.95 -10.60
CA CYS A 29 -21.88 5.80 -10.08
C CYS A 29 -21.31 6.90 -9.18
N ARG A 30 -21.61 8.15 -9.47
CA ARG A 30 -21.11 9.33 -8.70
C ARG A 30 -21.71 9.40 -7.29
N LYS A 31 -22.84 8.69 -7.04
CA LYS A 31 -23.49 8.68 -5.74
C LYS A 31 -23.06 7.53 -4.85
N CYS A 32 -23.00 6.29 -5.37
CA CYS A 32 -22.71 5.10 -4.56
C CYS A 32 -21.37 4.42 -4.90
N GLY A 33 -20.62 4.92 -5.90
CA GLY A 33 -19.36 4.33 -6.35
C GLY A 33 -19.49 2.99 -7.10
N GLY A 34 -20.72 2.47 -7.27
CA GLY A 34 -20.99 1.19 -7.94
C GLY A 34 -20.56 1.23 -9.41
N TYR A 35 -19.92 0.15 -9.87
CA TYR A 35 -19.47 0.00 -11.25
C TYR A 35 -20.67 -0.28 -12.17
N ILE A 36 -20.74 0.41 -13.31
CA ILE A 36 -21.81 0.33 -14.32
C ILE A 36 -21.16 0.00 -15.66
N LEU A 37 -21.52 -1.14 -16.26
CA LEU A 37 -21.11 -1.52 -17.60
C LEU A 37 -22.11 -0.90 -18.61
N LEU A 38 -21.59 -0.20 -19.61
CA LEU A 38 -22.38 0.44 -20.66
C LEU A 38 -22.26 -0.41 -21.93
N GLU A 39 -23.27 -1.25 -22.19
CA GLU A 39 -23.31 -2.03 -23.43
C GLU A 39 -23.64 -1.12 -24.62
N LYS A 40 -22.90 -1.25 -25.73
CA LYS A 40 -23.18 -0.53 -26.96
C LYS A 40 -24.53 -0.98 -27.55
N GLY A 41 -25.52 -0.12 -27.44
CA GLY A 41 -26.77 -0.18 -28.21
C GLY A 41 -27.90 -0.93 -27.55
N ARG A 42 -28.75 -0.20 -26.82
CA ARG A 42 -30.22 -0.21 -26.88
C ARG A 42 -30.79 0.46 -25.64
N GLN A 43 -31.16 1.71 -25.76
CA GLN A 43 -32.33 2.24 -25.08
C GLN A 43 -33.19 2.92 -26.12
N SER A 44 -34.12 2.17 -26.65
CA SER A 44 -35.30 2.71 -27.30
C SER A 44 -36.41 2.80 -26.25
N THR A 45 -36.70 4.01 -25.83
CA THR A 45 -38.00 4.33 -25.22
C THR A 45 -39.04 4.30 -26.32
N ALA A 46 -39.92 3.33 -26.34
CA ALA A 46 -41.24 3.39 -27.02
C ALA A 46 -42.22 2.49 -26.29
N PRO A 47 -43.46 2.96 -26.11
CA PRO A 47 -44.51 2.21 -25.40
C PRO A 47 -45.26 1.29 -26.34
N HIS A 48 -45.76 0.20 -25.74
CA HIS A 48 -46.81 -0.70 -26.26
C HIS A 48 -46.54 -1.64 -27.45
N GLY A 49 -46.65 -2.93 -27.17
CA GLY A 49 -46.86 -3.98 -28.13
C GLY A 49 -46.35 -5.34 -27.70
N ALA A 50 -47.25 -6.19 -27.22
CA ALA A 50 -46.99 -7.60 -26.95
C ALA A 50 -46.48 -8.32 -28.18
N HIS A 51 -45.35 -9.05 -28.07
CA HIS A 51 -45.12 -10.27 -28.86
C HIS A 51 -44.05 -11.17 -28.20
N PHE A 52 -44.52 -12.33 -27.81
CA PHE A 52 -43.92 -13.64 -27.74
C PHE A 52 -42.37 -13.71 -27.73
N TYR A 53 -41.82 -14.14 -26.59
CA TYR A 53 -40.53 -14.79 -26.50
C TYR A 53 -40.67 -16.24 -26.11
N PRO A 54 -40.01 -17.18 -26.81
CA PRO A 54 -39.97 -18.56 -26.35
C PRO A 54 -39.13 -18.69 -25.10
N SER A 55 -39.75 -19.29 -24.12
CA SER A 55 -39.14 -19.74 -22.86
C SER A 55 -37.94 -20.63 -23.11
N ALA A 56 -36.77 -20.24 -22.69
CA ALA A 56 -35.69 -21.10 -22.22
C ALA A 56 -34.46 -20.29 -21.76
N PHE A 57 -34.58 -19.52 -20.71
CA PHE A 57 -33.46 -19.28 -19.80
C PHE A 57 -34.01 -19.39 -18.39
N GLN A 58 -33.85 -20.57 -17.82
CA GLN A 58 -34.03 -20.78 -16.40
C GLN A 58 -33.11 -19.78 -15.66
N LYS A 59 -33.74 -18.89 -14.93
CA LYS A 59 -33.11 -18.09 -13.88
C LYS A 59 -32.52 -19.08 -12.89
N VAL A 60 -31.23 -19.37 -13.02
CA VAL A 60 -30.46 -20.02 -11.96
C VAL A 60 -30.28 -18.96 -10.87
N GLU A 61 -31.20 -18.93 -9.94
CA GLU A 61 -30.98 -18.33 -8.65
C GLU A 61 -29.83 -19.11 -7.99
N PHE A 62 -28.61 -18.60 -8.11
CA PHE A 62 -27.53 -19.06 -7.26
C PHE A 62 -27.86 -18.56 -5.84
N VAL A 63 -28.64 -19.36 -5.11
CA VAL A 63 -28.65 -19.31 -3.66
C VAL A 63 -27.24 -19.69 -3.25
N ARG A 64 -26.40 -18.70 -3.06
CA ARG A 64 -25.04 -18.91 -2.53
C ARG A 64 -25.22 -19.46 -1.12
N ALA A 65 -25.08 -20.76 -0.97
CA ALA A 65 -25.10 -21.43 0.31
C ALA A 65 -24.09 -20.73 1.23
N ARG A 66 -24.54 -20.28 2.40
CA ARG A 66 -23.72 -19.66 3.43
C ARG A 66 -23.52 -20.66 4.53
N VAL A 67 -22.31 -20.77 5.03
CA VAL A 67 -21.92 -21.64 6.14
C VAL A 67 -21.64 -20.80 7.35
N GLU A 68 -22.16 -21.21 8.47
CA GLU A 68 -21.82 -20.59 9.75
C GLU A 68 -20.47 -21.12 10.22
N ILE A 69 -19.57 -20.21 10.57
CA ILE A 69 -18.25 -20.53 11.07
C ILE A 69 -17.99 -19.85 12.40
N GLN A 70 -17.28 -20.54 13.27
CA GLN A 70 -16.88 -20.03 14.57
C GLN A 70 -15.41 -19.61 14.53
N CYS A 71 -15.14 -18.41 15.00
CA CYS A 71 -13.75 -17.93 15.12
C CYS A 71 -13.00 -18.69 16.21
N PRO A 72 -11.86 -19.35 15.88
CA PRO A 72 -11.09 -20.11 16.88
C PRO A 72 -10.43 -19.24 17.96
N HIS A 73 -10.31 -17.92 17.71
CA HIS A 73 -9.66 -17.00 18.66
C HIS A 73 -10.63 -16.35 19.66
N CYS A 74 -11.85 -16.02 19.24
CA CYS A 74 -12.78 -15.27 20.10
C CYS A 74 -14.16 -15.88 20.20
N GLY A 75 -14.41 -17.06 19.59
CA GLY A 75 -15.68 -17.76 19.62
C GLY A 75 -16.82 -17.10 18.81
N ASN A 76 -16.56 -15.98 18.12
CA ASN A 76 -17.59 -15.27 17.35
C ASN A 76 -18.11 -16.12 16.18
N LEU A 77 -19.44 -16.22 16.06
CA LEU A 77 -20.10 -16.89 14.94
C LEU A 77 -20.35 -15.88 13.82
N GLN A 78 -20.04 -16.27 12.57
CA GLN A 78 -20.29 -15.45 11.38
C GLN A 78 -20.65 -16.32 10.17
N LEU A 79 -21.44 -15.77 9.23
CA LEU A 79 -21.86 -16.43 8.01
C LEU A 79 -20.91 -16.07 6.87
N GLU A 80 -20.33 -17.09 6.24
CA GLU A 80 -19.45 -16.97 5.09
C GLU A 80 -19.93 -17.75 3.89
N ALA A 81 -19.48 -17.40 2.70
CA ALA A 81 -19.83 -18.15 1.49
C ALA A 81 -19.24 -19.57 1.57
N GLU A 82 -20.01 -20.58 1.17
CA GLU A 82 -19.57 -21.98 1.17
C GLU A 82 -18.31 -22.21 0.32
N SER A 83 -18.10 -21.41 -0.71
CA SER A 83 -16.91 -21.44 -1.58
C SER A 83 -15.70 -20.71 -1.00
N ALA A 84 -15.84 -20.02 0.14
CA ALA A 84 -14.74 -19.28 0.75
C ALA A 84 -13.68 -20.26 1.27
N LYS A 85 -12.43 -20.02 0.94
CA LYS A 85 -11.27 -20.79 1.43
C LYS A 85 -10.70 -20.24 2.74
N SER A 86 -10.92 -18.95 2.97
CA SER A 86 -10.51 -18.26 4.17
C SER A 86 -11.34 -16.99 4.38
N THR A 87 -11.36 -16.49 5.63
CA THR A 87 -12.02 -15.24 5.99
C THR A 87 -11.33 -14.59 7.20
N TYR A 88 -11.77 -13.38 7.55
CA TYR A 88 -11.35 -12.71 8.77
C TYR A 88 -12.51 -12.62 9.75
N CYS A 89 -12.26 -12.86 11.03
CA CYS A 89 -13.27 -12.69 12.06
C CYS A 89 -13.73 -11.22 12.14
N ARG A 90 -15.03 -10.99 12.05
CA ARG A 90 -15.62 -9.65 12.11
C ARG A 90 -15.51 -8.99 13.49
N LYS A 91 -15.26 -9.78 14.55
CA LYS A 91 -15.12 -9.28 15.91
C LYS A 91 -13.67 -9.02 16.32
N CYS A 92 -12.75 -9.94 16.06
CA CYS A 92 -11.35 -9.82 16.51
C CYS A 92 -10.36 -9.68 15.36
N SER A 93 -10.82 -9.64 14.08
CA SER A 93 -10.01 -9.51 12.87
C SER A 93 -8.97 -10.61 12.68
N SER A 94 -9.05 -11.72 13.42
CA SER A 94 -8.16 -12.87 13.23
C SER A 94 -8.47 -13.58 11.92
N TYR A 95 -7.42 -14.03 11.24
CA TYR A 95 -7.54 -14.82 10.01
C TYR A 95 -8.03 -16.24 10.33
N ILE A 96 -9.03 -16.71 9.57
CA ILE A 96 -9.64 -18.03 9.70
C ILE A 96 -9.48 -18.76 8.38
N GLN A 97 -8.81 -19.92 8.37
CA GLN A 97 -8.67 -20.77 7.20
C GLN A 97 -9.76 -21.84 7.22
N LEU A 98 -10.65 -21.84 6.23
CA LEU A 98 -11.87 -22.67 6.19
C LEU A 98 -11.63 -24.07 5.68
N GLU A 99 -10.59 -24.33 4.90
CA GLU A 99 -10.31 -25.66 4.33
C GLU A 99 -9.94 -26.72 5.38
N LYS A 100 -9.47 -26.33 6.56
CA LYS A 100 -9.11 -27.24 7.66
C LYS A 100 -10.28 -27.53 8.64
N SER A 101 -11.40 -26.84 8.50
CA SER A 101 -12.54 -26.94 9.44
C SER A 101 -13.67 -27.86 8.95
N ARG A 102 -13.55 -28.45 7.79
CA ARG A 102 -14.55 -29.38 7.24
C ARG A 102 -14.22 -30.83 7.63
N LYS A 103 -14.48 -31.20 8.87
CA LYS A 103 -14.69 -32.60 9.23
C LYS A 103 -16.20 -32.87 9.29
N PRO A 104 -16.68 -33.93 8.64
CA PRO A 104 -18.10 -34.33 8.77
C PRO A 104 -18.37 -34.74 10.21
N ALA A 105 -19.53 -34.33 10.72
CA ALA A 105 -20.01 -34.70 12.02
C ALA A 105 -20.20 -36.23 12.07
N ALA A 106 -19.34 -36.92 12.80
CA ALA A 106 -19.61 -38.26 13.28
C ALA A 106 -19.73 -38.17 14.79
N LEU A 107 -20.92 -38.52 15.24
CA LEU A 107 -21.24 -38.77 16.64
C LEU A 107 -20.26 -39.79 17.24
N HIS A 108 -19.57 -39.44 18.27
CA HIS A 108 -19.15 -40.38 19.31
C HIS A 108 -18.81 -39.67 20.64
N GLU A 109 -19.27 -40.39 21.67
CA GLU A 109 -19.29 -40.08 23.10
C GLU A 109 -17.91 -39.86 23.75
N PRO A 110 -17.91 -39.39 25.03
CA PRO A 110 -16.69 -38.94 25.70
C PRO A 110 -15.96 -40.12 26.36
N GLN A 111 -14.70 -40.28 26.05
CA GLN A 111 -13.80 -41.08 26.88
C GLN A 111 -12.65 -40.24 27.42
N SER A 112 -12.60 -40.27 28.73
CA SER A 112 -11.62 -39.68 29.63
C SER A 112 -10.21 -40.28 29.51
N ARG A 113 -9.23 -39.46 29.94
CA ARG A 113 -7.88 -39.79 30.41
C ARG A 113 -6.80 -40.08 29.35
N ALA A 114 -5.89 -39.13 29.23
CA ALA A 114 -4.50 -39.36 29.63
C ALA A 114 -3.74 -38.04 29.71
N ILE A 115 -3.28 -37.72 30.86
CA ILE A 115 -2.28 -36.69 31.15
C ILE A 115 -0.98 -37.14 30.48
N GLY A 116 -0.57 -36.48 29.42
CA GLY A 116 0.73 -36.63 28.80
C GLY A 116 1.47 -35.31 28.89
N VAL A 117 2.33 -35.23 29.90
CA VAL A 117 3.35 -34.19 30.06
C VAL A 117 4.27 -34.24 28.86
N PHE A 118 4.16 -33.25 27.95
CA PHE A 118 5.24 -32.87 27.06
C PHE A 118 5.73 -31.49 27.44
N GLN A 119 6.67 -31.51 28.37
CA GLN A 119 7.55 -30.40 28.68
C GLN A 119 8.43 -30.11 27.46
N ASN A 120 8.46 -28.85 27.09
CA ASN A 120 9.57 -28.13 26.52
C ASN A 120 10.38 -28.80 25.41
N LEU A 121 10.01 -28.56 24.16
CA LEU A 121 10.93 -28.51 23.03
C LEU A 121 11.03 -27.07 22.53
N PRO A 122 12.03 -26.30 22.95
CA PRO A 122 12.34 -25.02 22.33
C PRO A 122 13.12 -25.31 21.06
N GLY A 123 12.49 -25.12 19.88
CA GLY A 123 13.29 -25.19 18.66
C GLY A 123 12.58 -25.36 17.31
N LEU A 124 11.26 -25.41 17.22
CA LEU A 124 10.59 -25.66 15.92
C LEU A 124 9.64 -24.57 15.41
N PHE A 125 9.47 -23.51 16.15
CA PHE A 125 8.81 -22.31 15.61
C PHE A 125 9.87 -21.26 15.30
N GLY A 126 10.33 -21.26 14.06
CA GLY A 126 11.19 -20.19 13.57
C GLY A 126 10.52 -18.86 13.92
N VAL A 127 11.24 -18.02 14.68
CA VAL A 127 10.80 -16.68 15.06
C VAL A 127 10.41 -15.95 13.77
N GLN A 128 9.12 -15.84 13.51
CA GLN A 128 8.63 -15.09 12.36
C GLN A 128 9.01 -13.62 12.59
N ARG A 129 10.01 -13.18 11.83
CA ARG A 129 10.43 -11.78 11.87
C ARG A 129 9.25 -10.92 11.45
N THR A 130 8.78 -10.07 12.36
CA THR A 130 7.72 -9.10 12.10
C THR A 130 8.29 -7.74 11.75
N PHE A 131 7.47 -6.87 11.19
CA PHE A 131 7.75 -5.44 11.02
C PHE A 131 6.46 -4.64 11.22
N VAL A 132 6.61 -3.35 11.51
CA VAL A 132 5.48 -2.45 11.71
C VAL A 132 5.09 -1.83 10.37
N ALA A 133 3.90 -2.17 9.88
CA ALA A 133 3.29 -1.53 8.72
C ALA A 133 2.49 -0.30 9.17
N ARG A 134 2.74 0.84 8.53
CA ARG A 134 2.05 2.11 8.83
C ARG A 134 1.05 2.44 7.72
N CYS A 135 -0.16 2.78 8.13
CA CYS A 135 -1.22 3.17 7.21
C CYS A 135 -0.98 4.58 6.64
N PHE A 136 -1.06 4.74 5.33
CA PHE A 136 -0.90 6.04 4.67
C PHE A 136 -2.12 6.96 4.82
N GLU A 137 -3.29 6.43 5.25
CA GLU A 137 -4.50 7.24 5.43
C GLU A 137 -4.63 7.84 6.82
N CYS A 138 -4.37 7.04 7.86
CA CYS A 138 -4.62 7.44 9.24
C CYS A 138 -3.38 7.34 10.15
N ALA A 139 -2.22 7.02 9.58
CA ALA A 139 -0.97 6.76 10.29
C ALA A 139 -1.06 5.66 11.36
N GLY A 140 -2.14 4.86 11.40
CA GLY A 140 -2.27 3.70 12.29
C GLY A 140 -1.19 2.67 11.99
N GLU A 141 -0.64 2.05 13.03
CA GLU A 141 0.42 1.06 12.93
C GLU A 141 -0.12 -0.33 13.20
N ARG A 142 0.43 -1.33 12.52
CA ARG A 142 0.14 -2.74 12.72
C ARG A 142 1.40 -3.56 12.56
N GLU A 143 1.66 -4.43 13.52
CA GLU A 143 2.70 -5.43 13.40
C GLU A 143 2.25 -6.56 12.46
N VAL A 144 3.08 -6.87 11.48
CA VAL A 144 2.81 -7.87 10.44
C VAL A 144 4.02 -8.76 10.23
N PRO A 145 3.83 -10.06 9.90
CA PRO A 145 4.95 -10.92 9.55
C PRO A 145 5.59 -10.46 8.24
N LYS A 146 6.91 -10.61 8.10
CA LYS A 146 7.65 -10.25 6.87
C LYS A 146 7.18 -10.98 5.62
N SER A 147 6.52 -12.13 5.78
CA SER A 147 5.93 -12.89 4.67
C SER A 147 4.59 -12.36 4.19
N ALA A 148 3.97 -11.42 4.92
CA ALA A 148 2.70 -10.84 4.54
C ALA A 148 2.85 -9.98 3.28
N LYS A 149 1.99 -10.20 2.29
CA LYS A 149 1.94 -9.41 1.05
C LYS A 149 0.98 -8.22 1.14
N SER A 150 0.07 -8.25 2.09
CA SER A 150 -0.88 -7.16 2.36
C SER A 150 -1.48 -7.29 3.76
N THR A 151 -2.08 -6.21 4.23
CA THR A 151 -2.85 -6.17 5.48
C THR A 151 -3.94 -5.12 5.41
N LEU A 152 -4.85 -5.14 6.39
CA LEU A 152 -5.83 -4.07 6.59
C LEU A 152 -5.41 -3.23 7.80
N CYS A 153 -5.56 -1.94 7.71
CA CYS A 153 -5.32 -1.05 8.83
C CYS A 153 -6.33 -1.30 9.95
N PRO A 154 -5.91 -1.60 11.19
CA PRO A 154 -6.84 -1.87 12.29
C PRO A 154 -7.65 -0.64 12.69
N LYS A 155 -7.16 0.58 12.38
CA LYS A 155 -7.79 1.84 12.78
C LYS A 155 -8.84 2.32 11.79
N CYS A 156 -8.59 2.22 10.47
CA CYS A 156 -9.49 2.76 9.44
C CYS A 156 -9.95 1.75 8.39
N GLY A 157 -9.52 0.48 8.47
CA GLY A 157 -9.88 -0.56 7.51
C GLY A 157 -9.21 -0.45 6.13
N ALA A 158 -8.38 0.57 5.89
CA ALA A 158 -7.72 0.75 4.59
C ALA A 158 -6.80 -0.41 4.26
N TYR A 159 -6.82 -0.84 3.00
CA TYR A 159 -5.91 -1.84 2.47
C TYR A 159 -4.50 -1.28 2.38
N ILE A 160 -3.52 -2.05 2.85
CA ILE A 160 -2.09 -1.74 2.79
C ILE A 160 -1.41 -2.85 2.01
N ASP A 161 -0.93 -2.53 0.82
CA ASP A 161 0.00 -3.39 0.08
C ASP A 161 1.34 -3.43 0.83
N LEU A 162 1.94 -4.60 0.94
CA LEU A 162 3.23 -4.81 1.63
C LEU A 162 4.29 -5.40 0.71
N GLN A 163 3.99 -5.50 -0.60
CA GLN A 163 4.93 -6.07 -1.56
C GLN A 163 6.12 -5.15 -1.78
N ASP A 164 7.28 -5.77 -1.98
CA ASP A 164 8.48 -5.07 -2.43
C ASP A 164 8.40 -4.82 -3.94
N TYR A 165 8.81 -3.63 -4.37
CA TYR A 165 8.88 -3.23 -5.77
C TYR A 165 10.32 -2.98 -6.17
N GLN A 166 10.75 -3.61 -7.27
CA GLN A 166 12.06 -3.37 -7.86
C GLN A 166 11.90 -2.78 -9.26
N ILE A 167 12.41 -1.58 -9.45
CA ILE A 167 12.33 -0.83 -10.70
C ILE A 167 13.69 -0.92 -11.40
N SER A 168 13.77 -1.63 -12.52
CA SER A 168 14.98 -1.83 -13.32
C SER A 168 14.91 -1.23 -14.71
N SER A 169 13.79 -0.59 -15.06
CA SER A 169 13.53 0.08 -16.33
C SER A 169 12.64 1.29 -16.09
N ILE A 170 12.15 1.93 -17.15
CA ILE A 170 11.23 3.06 -17.02
C ILE A 170 9.90 2.59 -16.44
N TYR A 171 9.46 3.22 -15.38
CA TYR A 171 8.19 2.93 -14.70
C TYR A 171 7.42 4.22 -14.44
N THR A 172 6.21 4.33 -15.02
CA THR A 172 5.41 5.57 -15.03
C THR A 172 4.16 5.53 -14.17
N ARG A 173 3.91 4.40 -13.46
CA ARG A 173 2.73 4.25 -12.62
C ARG A 173 3.01 4.69 -11.18
N SER A 174 1.98 5.14 -10.49
CA SER A 174 2.06 5.41 -9.05
C SER A 174 2.20 4.10 -8.27
N ILE A 175 3.12 4.09 -7.31
CA ILE A 175 3.32 2.97 -6.37
C ILE A 175 2.81 3.41 -5.00
N ARG A 176 2.10 2.51 -4.34
CA ARG A 176 1.64 2.70 -2.96
C ARG A 176 1.79 1.40 -2.20
N THR A 177 2.89 1.25 -1.48
CA THR A 177 3.21 0.03 -0.73
C THR A 177 3.80 0.35 0.63
N GLY A 178 3.43 -0.40 1.67
CA GLY A 178 4.13 -0.43 2.96
C GLY A 178 5.44 -1.23 2.92
N GLY A 179 5.72 -1.93 1.81
CA GLY A 179 6.95 -2.65 1.57
C GLY A 179 8.12 -1.77 1.12
N ARG A 180 9.15 -2.39 0.57
CA ARG A 180 10.36 -1.73 0.11
C ARG A 180 10.29 -1.40 -1.39
N LEU A 181 10.75 -0.20 -1.75
CA LEU A 181 10.94 0.24 -3.12
C LEU A 181 12.44 0.27 -3.44
N ILE A 182 12.86 -0.46 -4.46
CA ILE A 182 14.24 -0.46 -4.95
C ILE A 182 14.24 0.11 -6.37
N VAL A 183 14.90 1.24 -6.57
CA VAL A 183 15.16 1.79 -7.91
C VAL A 183 16.61 1.52 -8.25
N THR A 184 16.84 0.53 -9.12
CA THR A 184 18.20 0.11 -9.51
C THR A 184 18.88 1.19 -10.37
N ASN A 185 20.16 1.07 -10.62
CA ASN A 185 20.95 2.03 -11.41
C ASN A 185 20.43 2.23 -12.85
N LYS A 186 19.67 1.29 -13.40
CA LYS A 186 19.01 1.39 -14.72
C LYS A 186 17.54 1.77 -14.62
N GLY A 187 17.00 1.85 -13.39
CA GLY A 187 15.61 2.20 -13.14
C GLY A 187 15.36 3.70 -13.29
N ASP A 188 14.22 4.05 -13.86
CA ASP A 188 13.72 5.42 -13.95
C ASP A 188 12.26 5.44 -13.49
N LEU A 189 12.03 5.92 -12.28
CA LEU A 189 10.70 6.02 -11.69
C LEU A 189 10.12 7.41 -11.94
N ILE A 190 9.06 7.47 -12.71
CA ILE A 190 8.36 8.71 -13.07
C ILE A 190 6.96 8.66 -12.48
N GLY A 191 6.79 9.17 -11.27
CA GLY A 191 5.49 9.14 -10.57
C GLY A 191 5.16 10.48 -9.94
N ARG A 192 3.91 10.94 -10.08
CA ARG A 192 3.47 12.18 -9.40
C ARG A 192 3.60 12.04 -7.88
N ARG A 193 3.23 10.87 -7.34
CA ARG A 193 3.30 10.57 -5.91
C ARG A 193 3.57 9.07 -5.73
N THR A 194 4.68 8.75 -5.12
CA THR A 194 5.07 7.39 -4.76
C THR A 194 5.10 7.27 -3.24
N LEU A 195 4.38 6.30 -2.71
CA LEU A 195 4.30 6.00 -1.27
C LEU A 195 4.94 4.64 -1.01
N CYS A 196 5.86 4.56 -0.06
CA CYS A 196 6.51 3.30 0.31
C CYS A 196 6.85 3.22 1.80
N GLY A 197 7.08 2.02 2.29
CA GLY A 197 7.57 1.78 3.65
C GLY A 197 9.03 2.21 3.78
N SER A 198 9.88 1.81 2.84
CA SER A 198 11.28 2.23 2.75
C SER A 198 11.72 2.29 1.28
N ALA A 199 12.78 3.01 0.98
CA ALA A 199 13.31 3.10 -0.38
C ALA A 199 14.83 2.97 -0.45
N GLU A 200 15.30 2.37 -1.56
CA GLU A 200 16.70 2.37 -1.96
C GLU A 200 16.82 2.94 -3.37
N ILE A 201 17.52 4.05 -3.51
CA ILE A 201 17.61 4.81 -4.76
C ILE A 201 19.03 4.72 -5.31
N GLN A 202 19.18 4.03 -6.45
CA GLN A 202 20.41 3.92 -7.20
C GLN A 202 20.26 4.51 -8.62
N GLY A 203 19.02 4.68 -9.09
CA GLY A 203 18.66 5.19 -10.40
C GLY A 203 17.91 6.53 -10.31
N SER A 204 17.24 6.87 -11.41
CA SER A 204 16.49 8.12 -11.51
C SER A 204 15.13 8.04 -10.82
N VAL A 205 14.76 9.07 -10.09
CA VAL A 205 13.43 9.21 -9.48
C VAL A 205 12.93 10.64 -9.72
N ARG A 206 11.69 10.76 -10.20
CA ARG A 206 11.02 12.04 -10.46
C ARG A 206 9.66 12.09 -9.78
N GLY A 207 9.28 13.28 -9.30
CA GLY A 207 8.05 13.54 -8.56
C GLY A 207 8.21 13.47 -7.05
N ASN A 208 7.16 13.11 -6.32
CA ASN A 208 7.18 13.10 -4.86
C ASN A 208 7.33 11.67 -4.33
N LEU A 209 8.38 11.41 -3.59
CA LEU A 209 8.63 10.16 -2.88
C LEU A 209 8.40 10.36 -1.38
N ILE A 210 7.40 9.68 -0.84
CA ILE A 210 7.03 9.73 0.57
C ILE A 210 7.24 8.35 1.19
N CYS A 211 8.15 8.25 2.14
CA CYS A 211 8.46 7.01 2.84
C CYS A 211 8.12 7.12 4.33
N THR A 212 7.41 6.13 4.85
CA THR A 212 7.11 6.06 6.29
C THR A 212 8.31 5.64 7.13
N GLY A 213 9.34 5.07 6.52
CA GLY A 213 10.59 4.63 7.14
C GLY A 213 11.81 5.32 6.54
N ALA A 214 12.83 4.54 6.22
CA ALA A 214 14.12 5.03 5.77
C ALA A 214 14.27 5.04 4.25
N VAL A 215 14.98 6.05 3.74
CA VAL A 215 15.44 6.15 2.35
C VAL A 215 16.96 6.07 2.32
N ARG A 216 17.50 5.17 1.51
CA ARG A 216 18.94 5.04 1.23
C ARG A 216 19.23 5.54 -0.17
N ILE A 217 20.18 6.46 -0.31
CA ILE A 217 20.55 7.06 -1.59
C ILE A 217 21.98 6.68 -1.94
N ARG A 218 22.13 6.02 -3.09
CA ARG A 218 23.41 5.60 -3.67
C ARG A 218 23.45 5.98 -5.15
N LEU A 219 23.16 7.22 -5.45
CA LEU A 219 23.05 7.74 -6.80
C LEU A 219 24.34 8.48 -7.22
N LYS A 220 24.68 8.41 -8.51
CA LYS A 220 25.63 9.32 -9.14
C LYS A 220 24.89 10.15 -10.18
N GLY A 221 24.79 11.47 -9.94
CA GLY A 221 24.09 12.39 -10.82
C GLY A 221 22.97 13.16 -10.15
N LYS A 222 21.90 13.46 -10.88
CA LYS A 222 20.84 14.39 -10.47
C LYS A 222 19.63 13.65 -9.88
N LEU A 223 19.18 14.05 -8.71
CA LEU A 223 17.96 13.55 -8.07
C LEU A 223 16.86 14.60 -8.17
N SER A 224 15.91 14.36 -9.07
CA SER A 224 14.82 15.29 -9.38
C SER A 224 13.53 14.98 -8.62
N ALA A 225 13.59 14.23 -7.53
CA ALA A 225 12.46 13.92 -6.66
C ALA A 225 12.48 14.78 -5.39
N SER A 226 11.31 15.23 -4.95
CA SER A 226 11.10 15.66 -3.56
C SER A 226 11.00 14.42 -2.68
N ILE A 227 11.79 14.37 -1.61
CA ILE A 227 11.82 13.23 -0.69
C ILE A 227 11.29 13.65 0.67
N GLU A 228 10.34 12.89 1.19
CA GLU A 228 9.85 12.99 2.56
C GLU A 228 9.99 11.63 3.23
N ALA A 229 10.72 11.55 4.35
CA ALA A 229 11.02 10.29 5.01
C ALA A 229 11.25 10.46 6.52
N LYS A 230 11.20 9.35 7.27
CA LYS A 230 11.62 9.37 8.68
C LYS A 230 13.13 9.53 8.80
N ALA A 231 13.90 8.81 7.98
CA ALA A 231 15.34 8.92 7.95
C ALA A 231 15.88 8.86 6.51
N VAL A 232 16.91 9.62 6.21
CA VAL A 232 17.60 9.58 4.91
C VAL A 232 19.08 9.32 5.12
N TYR A 233 19.58 8.29 4.43
CA TYR A 233 20.99 7.89 4.46
C TYR A 233 21.63 8.10 3.10
N ILE A 234 22.63 8.95 3.03
CA ILE A 234 23.44 9.21 1.84
C ILE A 234 24.69 8.35 1.93
N GLU A 235 24.76 7.27 1.14
CA GLU A 235 25.83 6.29 1.24
C GLU A 235 27.17 6.80 0.64
N LYS A 236 28.29 6.23 1.09
CA LYS A 236 29.68 6.66 0.74
C LYS A 236 29.96 6.87 -0.75
N LYS A 237 29.33 6.08 -1.61
CA LYS A 237 29.54 6.17 -3.08
C LYS A 237 28.56 7.09 -3.77
N CYS A 238 27.69 7.76 -3.02
CA CYS A 238 26.75 8.75 -3.55
C CYS A 238 27.52 10.02 -3.98
N LEU A 239 27.16 10.50 -5.16
CA LEU A 239 27.58 11.80 -5.67
C LEU A 239 26.38 12.41 -6.37
N ALA A 240 25.55 13.15 -5.63
CA ALA A 240 24.24 13.57 -6.14
C ALA A 240 24.00 15.08 -5.98
N GLU A 241 23.37 15.64 -7.01
CA GLU A 241 22.75 16.96 -6.98
C GLU A 241 21.26 16.80 -6.68
N ILE A 242 20.80 17.37 -5.56
CA ILE A 242 19.42 17.32 -5.10
C ILE A 242 18.69 18.56 -5.63
N VAL A 243 17.71 18.34 -6.52
CA VAL A 243 16.96 19.46 -7.16
C VAL A 243 15.87 20.01 -6.25
N HIS A 244 15.18 19.13 -5.52
CA HIS A 244 14.11 19.49 -4.61
C HIS A 244 14.49 19.18 -3.18
N PRO A 245 13.95 19.90 -2.18
CA PRO A 245 14.31 19.69 -0.77
C PRO A 245 14.10 18.25 -0.30
N ILE A 246 15.07 17.72 0.45
CA ILE A 246 14.91 16.51 1.24
C ILE A 246 14.34 16.91 2.60
N ARG A 247 13.19 16.33 2.97
CA ARG A 247 12.54 16.50 4.27
C ARG A 247 12.62 15.20 5.06
N ALA A 248 13.21 15.24 6.25
CA ALA A 248 13.30 14.04 7.10
C ALA A 248 13.39 14.41 8.59
N GLU A 249 13.22 13.43 9.49
CA GLU A 249 13.55 13.63 10.89
C GLU A 249 15.08 13.58 11.09
N LEU A 250 15.73 12.61 10.47
CA LEU A 250 17.17 12.37 10.55
C LEU A 250 17.78 12.27 9.15
N VAL A 251 18.91 12.94 8.95
CA VAL A 251 19.71 12.81 7.72
C VAL A 251 21.14 12.48 8.08
N GLU A 252 21.67 11.38 7.54
CA GLU A 252 23.06 10.98 7.71
C GLU A 252 23.77 10.96 6.36
N ILE A 253 24.96 11.57 6.29
CA ILE A 253 25.68 11.81 5.05
C ILE A 253 27.07 11.21 5.14
N GLU A 254 27.32 10.15 4.39
CA GLU A 254 28.65 9.54 4.20
C GLU A 254 29.22 9.86 2.80
N GLY A 255 28.37 10.12 1.81
CA GLY A 255 28.72 10.48 0.44
C GLY A 255 28.81 12.00 0.22
N ALA A 256 28.85 12.41 -1.06
CA ALA A 256 28.84 13.82 -1.43
C ALA A 256 27.49 14.19 -2.05
N ILE A 257 26.88 15.23 -1.52
CA ILE A 257 25.64 15.80 -2.04
C ILE A 257 25.66 17.32 -2.08
N SER A 258 24.90 17.86 -3.04
CA SER A 258 24.59 19.30 -3.11
C SER A 258 23.08 19.50 -3.16
N GLY A 259 22.57 20.50 -2.43
CA GLY A 259 21.15 20.84 -2.42
C GLY A 259 20.62 21.30 -1.08
N GLN A 260 19.29 21.23 -0.92
CA GLN A 260 18.59 21.69 0.29
C GLN A 260 18.14 20.51 1.16
N ILE A 261 18.43 20.58 2.45
CA ILE A 261 18.04 19.59 3.45
C ILE A 261 17.25 20.29 4.57
N ILE A 262 16.11 19.73 4.90
CA ILE A 262 15.25 20.15 5.99
C ILE A 262 15.05 18.97 6.94
N ALA A 263 15.68 19.02 8.11
CA ALA A 263 15.60 17.95 9.09
C ALA A 263 14.89 18.43 10.37
N THR A 264 13.81 17.73 10.76
CA THR A 264 13.07 18.11 11.98
C THR A 264 13.79 17.71 13.27
N ARG A 265 14.85 16.89 13.19
CA ARG A 265 15.67 16.52 14.36
C ARG A 265 17.14 16.83 14.14
N LYS A 266 17.83 16.02 13.34
CA LYS A 266 19.28 16.11 13.22
C LYS A 266 19.81 15.83 11.83
N VAL A 267 20.86 16.54 11.42
CA VAL A 267 21.73 16.22 10.29
C VAL A 267 23.11 15.83 10.81
N VAL A 268 23.64 14.71 10.36
CA VAL A 268 24.97 14.21 10.71
C VAL A 268 25.79 14.05 9.44
N ILE A 269 26.94 14.70 9.38
CA ILE A 269 27.91 14.51 8.31
C ILE A 269 29.06 13.66 8.86
N HIS A 270 29.18 12.43 8.34
CA HIS A 270 30.23 11.50 8.74
C HIS A 270 31.58 11.87 8.12
N LYS A 271 32.64 11.23 8.57
CA LYS A 271 34.04 11.53 8.21
C LYS A 271 34.34 11.63 6.71
N THR A 272 33.56 10.96 5.86
CA THR A 272 33.72 11.00 4.39
C THR A 272 32.64 11.83 3.70
N GLY A 273 31.66 12.30 4.47
CA GLY A 273 30.52 13.05 3.98
C GLY A 273 30.89 14.44 3.52
N ARG A 274 30.28 14.86 2.41
CA ARG A 274 30.39 16.24 1.90
C ARG A 274 29.01 16.76 1.58
N LEU A 275 28.67 17.91 2.14
CA LEU A 275 27.41 18.59 1.90
C LEU A 275 27.67 20.02 1.44
N THR A 276 27.10 20.38 0.30
CA THR A 276 27.12 21.78 -0.18
C THR A 276 25.68 22.24 -0.38
N GLY A 277 25.31 23.39 0.18
CA GLY A 277 23.98 23.98 0.02
C GLY A 277 23.37 24.48 1.33
N THR A 278 22.03 24.36 1.43
CA THR A 278 21.27 24.91 2.57
C THR A 278 20.77 23.81 3.48
N VAL A 279 20.99 23.96 4.78
CA VAL A 279 20.52 23.03 5.81
C VAL A 279 19.65 23.79 6.82
N SER A 280 18.48 23.26 7.09
CA SER A 280 17.63 23.68 8.21
C SER A 280 17.40 22.48 9.14
N ALA A 281 17.81 22.56 10.41
CA ALA A 281 17.69 21.45 11.35
C ALA A 281 17.63 21.94 12.82
N LEU A 282 17.08 21.08 13.72
CA LEU A 282 17.21 21.34 15.17
C LEU A 282 18.61 20.99 15.69
N GLY A 283 19.28 20.02 15.10
CA GLY A 283 20.62 19.61 15.44
C GLY A 283 21.48 19.38 14.21
N PHE A 284 22.76 19.80 14.29
CA PHE A 284 23.74 19.64 13.22
C PHE A 284 25.06 19.14 13.79
N SER A 285 25.65 18.14 13.17
CA SER A 285 26.91 17.53 13.63
C SER A 285 27.77 17.16 12.43
N VAL A 286 29.05 17.53 12.48
CA VAL A 286 30.06 17.17 11.50
C VAL A 286 31.15 16.37 12.20
N GLU A 287 31.40 15.13 11.77
CA GLU A 287 32.53 14.34 12.29
C GLU A 287 33.87 14.83 11.73
N LYS A 288 34.95 14.47 12.43
CA LYS A 288 36.32 14.80 11.97
C LYS A 288 36.56 14.23 10.58
N GLY A 289 36.80 15.08 9.60
CA GLY A 289 36.96 14.72 8.18
C GLY A 289 35.74 14.97 7.32
N GLY A 290 34.54 15.18 7.91
CA GLY A 290 33.36 15.63 7.18
C GLY A 290 33.47 17.07 6.71
N TYR A 291 32.77 17.43 5.64
CA TYR A 291 32.82 18.76 5.04
C TYR A 291 31.41 19.33 4.83
N PHE A 292 31.23 20.57 5.23
CA PHE A 292 30.03 21.36 4.97
C PHE A 292 30.41 22.74 4.38
N SER A 293 29.67 23.11 3.34
CA SER A 293 29.79 24.44 2.72
C SER A 293 28.41 24.95 2.32
N GLY A 294 28.02 26.08 2.86
CA GLY A 294 26.73 26.69 2.56
C GLY A 294 26.09 27.37 3.75
N GLU A 295 24.77 27.48 3.71
CA GLU A 295 23.97 28.16 4.72
C GLU A 295 23.36 27.15 5.71
N LEU A 296 23.50 27.46 7.02
CA LEU A 296 22.99 26.63 8.10
C LEU A 296 22.01 27.42 8.97
N SER A 297 20.79 26.94 9.09
CA SER A 297 19.76 27.44 10.00
C SER A 297 19.46 26.42 11.08
N ILE A 298 19.73 26.77 12.36
CA ILE A 298 19.48 25.92 13.52
C ILE A 298 18.33 26.50 14.33
N GLY A 299 17.39 25.61 14.76
CA GLY A 299 16.31 25.95 15.70
C GLY A 299 14.98 26.41 15.05
N LYS A 300 14.93 26.65 13.75
CA LYS A 300 13.68 26.91 13.02
C LYS A 300 13.55 25.90 11.88
N VAL A 301 12.68 24.93 12.05
CA VAL A 301 12.23 24.06 10.94
C VAL A 301 10.88 24.61 10.51
N ALA A 302 10.85 25.26 9.33
CA ALA A 302 9.63 25.81 8.74
C ALA A 302 8.74 24.70 8.16
#